data_203a01ca22095d487d51dbb87e903aec
#
_entry.id   203a01ca22095d487d51dbb87e903aec
#
_cell.length_a   1.000
_cell.length_b   1.000
_cell.length_c   1.000
_cell.angle_alpha   90.00
_cell.angle_beta   90.00
_cell.angle_gamma   90.00
#
_symmetry.space_group_name_H-M   'P 1'
#
loop_
_entity.id
_entity.type
_entity.pdbx_description
1 polymer ?
#
loop_
_entity_poly.entity_id
_entity_poly.type
_entity_poly.pdbx_seq_one_letter_code
_entity_poly.pdbx_strand_id
1 'polypeptide(L)'
;NRSTVFENRKAESFYMPREQRLTITARDHIKIAVCASLIEEKTEPQVLREDHVVLKLLGEQPYQRETSFIIDQNSNAKHLTVGEAYVTEGNWAGFPPHKHDTDNMPKECIAEEIYYFLFDPKQGFAVQCLYTADGSIDEAYRVKNDELVEFPYGYHTTVATPGYQTYFLWL
;
A
#
# COMPACT_ATOMS: atom_id res chain seq x y z
N ASN A 1 -7.88 -15.46 6.09
CA ASN A 1 -8.32 -14.68 7.25
C ASN A 1 -7.20 -14.60 8.28
N ARG A 2 -6.89 -13.40 8.72
CA ARG A 2 -5.90 -13.09 9.75
C ARG A 2 -6.55 -12.21 10.82
N SER A 3 -6.18 -12.35 12.09
CA SER A 3 -6.71 -11.51 13.17
C SER A 3 -6.07 -10.13 13.18
N THR A 4 -4.84 -10.03 12.69
CA THR A 4 -4.13 -8.78 12.47
C THR A 4 -3.20 -8.89 11.26
N VAL A 5 -2.88 -7.76 10.63
CA VAL A 5 -1.92 -7.69 9.52
C VAL A 5 -0.51 -8.14 9.94
N PHE A 6 -0.18 -8.04 11.22
CA PHE A 6 1.15 -8.40 11.74
C PHE A 6 1.36 -9.91 11.95
N GLU A 7 0.29 -10.72 11.98
CA GLU A 7 0.40 -12.17 12.14
C GLU A 7 0.62 -12.91 10.81
N ASN A 8 -0.12 -12.56 9.79
CA ASN A 8 0.00 -13.16 8.47
C ASN A 8 0.18 -12.08 7.41
N ARG A 9 1.24 -12.19 6.63
CA ARG A 9 1.62 -11.24 5.59
C ARG A 9 1.02 -11.54 4.23
N LYS A 10 0.16 -12.54 4.14
CA LYS A 10 -0.60 -12.88 2.95
C LYS A 10 -2.09 -12.60 3.16
N ALA A 11 -2.57 -11.54 2.53
CA ALA A 11 -3.98 -11.19 2.57
C ALA A 11 -4.80 -12.03 1.59
N GLU A 12 -6.06 -12.25 1.91
CA GLU A 12 -7.06 -12.64 0.91
C GLU A 12 -7.80 -11.41 0.44
N SER A 13 -8.10 -11.33 -0.85
CA SER A 13 -8.83 -10.22 -1.43
C SER A 13 -9.84 -10.67 -2.47
N PHE A 14 -10.73 -9.77 -2.82
CA PHE A 14 -11.71 -9.97 -3.88
C PHE A 14 -11.70 -8.75 -4.80
N TYR A 15 -11.40 -8.96 -6.06
CA TYR A 15 -11.56 -7.93 -7.07
C TYR A 15 -12.98 -7.96 -7.61
N MET A 16 -13.65 -6.82 -7.52
CA MET A 16 -15.00 -6.63 -8.02
C MET A 16 -15.01 -5.56 -9.12
N PRO A 17 -15.35 -5.91 -10.35
CA PRO A 17 -15.45 -4.96 -11.44
C PRO A 17 -16.69 -4.05 -11.31
N ARG A 18 -16.75 -3.03 -12.14
CA ARG A 18 -17.92 -2.14 -12.23
C ARG A 18 -19.20 -2.92 -12.52
N GLU A 19 -20.33 -2.34 -12.12
CA GLU A 19 -21.69 -2.87 -12.38
C GLU A 19 -21.96 -4.25 -11.75
N GLN A 20 -21.18 -4.62 -10.74
CA GLN A 20 -21.35 -5.86 -9.97
C GLN A 20 -21.78 -5.56 -8.54
N ARG A 21 -22.29 -6.57 -7.87
CA ARG A 21 -22.67 -6.51 -6.45
C ARG A 21 -21.98 -7.63 -5.69
N LEU A 22 -21.32 -7.27 -4.60
CA LEU A 22 -20.75 -8.20 -3.63
C LEU A 22 -21.53 -8.08 -2.32
N THR A 23 -21.92 -9.23 -1.77
CA THR A 23 -22.47 -9.30 -0.41
C THR A 23 -21.45 -9.96 0.50
N ILE A 24 -21.03 -9.27 1.54
CA ILE A 24 -20.09 -9.77 2.53
C ILE A 24 -20.87 -10.00 3.83
N THR A 25 -20.80 -11.24 4.35
CA THR A 25 -21.41 -11.60 5.63
C THR A 25 -20.33 -11.95 6.62
N ALA A 26 -20.16 -11.12 7.64
CA ALA A 26 -19.26 -11.41 8.75
C ALA A 26 -19.98 -12.29 9.80
N ARG A 27 -19.27 -13.30 10.31
CA ARG A 27 -19.74 -14.11 11.44
C ARG A 27 -19.43 -13.46 12.78
N ASP A 28 -18.44 -12.58 12.77
CA ASP A 28 -17.97 -11.80 13.92
C ASP A 28 -17.45 -10.45 13.40
N HIS A 29 -16.69 -9.72 14.21
CA HIS A 29 -16.09 -8.47 13.79
C HIS A 29 -15.10 -8.68 12.63
N ILE A 30 -15.23 -7.85 11.59
CA ILE A 30 -14.31 -7.85 10.45
C ILE A 30 -13.88 -6.42 10.12
N LYS A 31 -12.62 -6.23 9.79
CA LYS A 31 -12.09 -4.99 9.19
C LYS A 31 -11.75 -5.28 7.72
N ILE A 32 -12.26 -4.48 6.83
CA ILE A 32 -12.08 -4.63 5.37
C ILE A 32 -11.55 -3.30 4.84
N ALA A 33 -10.48 -3.36 4.04
CA ALA A 33 -10.06 -2.25 3.20
C ALA A 33 -10.80 -2.35 1.87
N VAL A 34 -11.46 -1.27 1.47
CA VAL A 34 -12.08 -1.14 0.15
C VAL A 34 -11.24 -0.17 -0.66
N CYS A 35 -10.49 -0.73 -1.61
CA CYS A 35 -9.63 -0.01 -2.54
C CYS A 35 -10.36 0.12 -3.87
N ALA A 36 -10.45 1.31 -4.44
CA ALA A 36 -11.19 1.54 -5.67
C ALA A 36 -10.49 2.54 -6.58
N SER A 37 -10.57 2.29 -7.87
CA SER A 37 -10.17 3.22 -8.91
C SER A 37 -11.25 3.29 -10.00
N LEU A 38 -11.24 4.38 -10.77
CA LEU A 38 -12.15 4.52 -11.91
C LEU A 38 -11.73 3.60 -13.05
N ILE A 39 -12.70 2.93 -13.65
CA ILE A 39 -12.49 2.04 -14.79
C ILE A 39 -13.69 2.11 -15.74
N GLU A 40 -13.42 2.22 -17.04
CA GLU A 40 -14.45 2.15 -18.09
C GLU A 40 -14.57 0.75 -18.67
N GLU A 41 -13.49 -0.01 -18.67
CA GLU A 41 -13.42 -1.36 -19.21
C GLU A 41 -14.24 -2.35 -18.38
N LYS A 42 -14.79 -3.35 -19.06
CA LYS A 42 -15.39 -4.50 -18.38
C LYS A 42 -14.34 -5.53 -18.08
N THR A 43 -14.33 -5.98 -16.85
CA THR A 43 -13.44 -7.04 -16.37
C THR A 43 -14.26 -8.08 -15.61
N GLU A 44 -13.65 -9.19 -15.24
CA GLU A 44 -14.31 -10.26 -14.51
C GLU A 44 -13.93 -10.24 -13.02
N PRO A 45 -14.88 -10.59 -12.14
CA PRO A 45 -14.58 -10.69 -10.72
C PRO A 45 -13.54 -11.78 -10.45
N GLN A 46 -12.75 -11.60 -9.41
CA GLN A 46 -11.70 -12.55 -9.07
C GLN A 46 -11.53 -12.66 -7.56
N VAL A 47 -11.44 -13.88 -7.06
CA VAL A 47 -10.99 -14.18 -5.69
C VAL A 47 -9.48 -14.36 -5.73
N LEU A 48 -8.76 -13.57 -4.95
CA LEU A 48 -7.31 -13.67 -4.82
C LEU A 48 -7.01 -14.19 -3.40
N ARG A 49 -6.58 -15.44 -3.35
CA ARG A 49 -6.23 -16.11 -2.10
C ARG A 49 -4.76 -15.95 -1.78
N GLU A 50 -4.34 -16.44 -0.64
CA GLU A 50 -2.96 -16.34 -0.15
C GLU A 50 -1.90 -16.89 -1.14
N ASP A 51 -2.24 -17.84 -1.97
CA ASP A 51 -1.36 -18.42 -3.00
C ASP A 51 -1.11 -17.48 -4.19
N HIS A 52 -2.00 -16.51 -4.41
CA HIS A 52 -1.78 -15.43 -5.38
C HIS A 52 -0.85 -14.34 -4.87
N VAL A 53 -0.73 -14.21 -3.55
CA VAL A 53 0.05 -13.13 -2.94
C VAL A 53 1.53 -13.42 -3.06
N VAL A 54 2.24 -12.54 -3.75
CA VAL A 54 3.68 -12.60 -3.93
C VAL A 54 4.37 -11.76 -2.87
N LEU A 55 5.15 -12.41 -2.01
CA LEU A 55 6.02 -11.74 -1.03
C LEU A 55 7.39 -11.49 -1.63
N LYS A 56 7.90 -10.28 -1.49
CA LYS A 56 9.25 -9.89 -1.90
C LYS A 56 9.94 -9.11 -0.79
N LEU A 57 11.18 -9.45 -0.54
CA LEU A 57 12.07 -8.61 0.24
C LEU A 57 12.72 -7.60 -0.71
N LEU A 58 12.43 -6.32 -0.53
CA LEU A 58 12.90 -5.23 -1.39
C LEU A 58 13.91 -4.35 -0.65
N GLY A 59 14.92 -3.89 -1.39
CA GLY A 59 15.97 -3.04 -0.87
C GLY A 59 16.98 -3.79 0.00
N GLU A 60 17.82 -3.02 0.68
CA GLU A 60 18.86 -3.48 1.62
C GLU A 60 18.88 -2.56 2.84
N GLN A 61 19.62 -2.89 3.87
CA GLN A 61 19.72 -2.00 5.03
C GLN A 61 20.34 -0.66 4.67
N PRO A 62 19.78 0.49 5.14
CA PRO A 62 18.66 0.65 6.08
C PRO A 62 17.29 0.88 5.41
N TYR A 63 17.07 0.44 4.17
CA TYR A 63 15.79 0.63 3.45
C TYR A 63 15.17 -0.70 2.99
N GLN A 64 15.49 -1.78 3.67
CA GLN A 64 14.91 -3.08 3.43
C GLN A 64 13.48 -3.15 3.99
N ARG A 65 12.54 -3.68 3.19
CA ARG A 65 11.17 -3.93 3.57
C ARG A 65 10.63 -5.20 2.93
N GLU A 66 9.74 -5.87 3.59
CA GLU A 66 8.95 -6.94 2.98
C GLU A 66 7.71 -6.36 2.35
N THR A 67 7.45 -6.69 1.10
CA THR A 67 6.30 -6.20 0.34
C THR A 67 5.46 -7.37 -0.14
N SER A 68 4.16 -7.26 0.08
CA SER A 68 3.14 -8.22 -0.34
C SER A 68 2.36 -7.63 -1.51
N PHE A 69 2.41 -8.26 -2.68
CA PHE A 69 1.63 -7.86 -3.86
C PHE A 69 0.34 -8.68 -3.87
N ILE A 70 -0.80 -8.00 -3.70
CA ILE A 70 -2.13 -8.60 -3.56
C ILE A 70 -2.90 -8.51 -4.86
N ILE A 71 -2.98 -7.31 -5.44
CA ILE A 71 -3.56 -7.02 -6.76
C ILE A 71 -2.44 -6.45 -7.61
N ASP A 72 -2.06 -7.15 -8.63
CA ASP A 72 -0.96 -6.79 -9.54
C ASP A 72 -1.32 -7.12 -10.99
N GLN A 73 -0.34 -7.08 -11.87
CA GLN A 73 -0.49 -7.38 -13.30
C GLN A 73 -1.06 -8.79 -13.61
N ASN A 74 -1.04 -9.72 -12.65
CA ASN A 74 -1.58 -11.09 -12.79
C ASN A 74 -3.04 -11.17 -12.35
N SER A 75 -3.61 -10.07 -11.89
CA SER A 75 -5.02 -9.97 -11.54
C SER A 75 -5.88 -9.46 -12.71
N ASN A 76 -7.20 -9.56 -12.57
CA ASN A 76 -8.14 -9.00 -13.53
C ASN A 76 -8.29 -7.47 -13.42
N ALA A 77 -7.73 -6.86 -12.39
CA ALA A 77 -7.71 -5.41 -12.23
C ALA A 77 -6.83 -4.74 -13.30
N LYS A 78 -7.30 -3.63 -13.86
CA LYS A 78 -6.59 -2.88 -14.92
C LYS A 78 -6.00 -1.56 -14.42
N HIS A 79 -6.71 -0.86 -13.55
CA HIS A 79 -6.37 0.48 -13.08
C HIS A 79 -6.16 0.51 -11.56
N LEU A 80 -5.87 -0.64 -10.96
CA LEU A 80 -5.67 -0.75 -9.52
C LEU A 80 -4.56 -1.76 -9.24
N THR A 81 -3.56 -1.32 -8.50
CA THR A 81 -2.52 -2.16 -7.91
C THR A 81 -2.59 -2.00 -6.40
N VAL A 82 -2.61 -3.10 -5.65
CA VAL A 82 -2.72 -3.06 -4.19
C VAL A 82 -1.71 -4.00 -3.58
N GLY A 83 -1.04 -3.51 -2.58
CA GLY A 83 -0.12 -4.33 -1.81
C GLY A 83 0.06 -3.82 -0.39
N GLU A 84 0.88 -4.54 0.34
CA GLU A 84 1.20 -4.25 1.73
C GLU A 84 2.71 -4.14 1.89
N ALA A 85 3.16 -3.23 2.72
CA ALA A 85 4.56 -3.12 3.11
C ALA A 85 4.72 -3.28 4.62
N TYR A 86 5.70 -4.08 4.99
CA TYR A 86 6.13 -4.30 6.37
C TYR A 86 7.55 -3.76 6.51
N VAL A 87 7.66 -2.68 7.24
CA VAL A 87 8.93 -1.96 7.39
C VAL A 87 9.50 -2.25 8.77
N THR A 88 10.71 -2.78 8.79
CA THR A 88 11.43 -2.99 10.04
C THR A 88 11.68 -1.66 10.74
N GLU A 89 11.61 -1.66 12.06
CA GLU A 89 11.89 -0.48 12.88
C GLU A 89 13.20 0.22 12.48
N GLY A 90 13.14 1.55 12.36
CA GLY A 90 14.27 2.39 11.95
C GLY A 90 14.61 2.36 10.47
N ASN A 91 13.95 1.50 9.66
CA ASN A 91 14.23 1.44 8.22
C ASN A 91 13.40 2.46 7.44
N TRP A 92 13.88 2.71 6.23
CA TRP A 92 13.18 3.49 5.22
C TRP A 92 12.36 2.58 4.30
N ALA A 93 11.26 3.11 3.78
CA ALA A 93 10.47 2.50 2.71
C ALA A 93 10.27 3.51 1.58
N GLY A 94 10.15 3.00 0.33
CA GLY A 94 10.12 3.90 -0.83
C GLY A 94 11.44 4.65 -1.02
N PHE A 95 12.55 3.99 -0.71
CA PHE A 95 13.88 4.58 -0.84
C PHE A 95 14.69 3.87 -1.94
N PRO A 96 15.49 4.61 -2.79
CA PRO A 96 15.52 6.09 -2.84
C PRO A 96 14.14 6.68 -3.11
N PRO A 97 13.88 7.94 -2.69
CA PRO A 97 12.61 8.60 -2.94
C PRO A 97 12.25 8.56 -4.42
N HIS A 98 11.02 8.20 -4.72
CA HIS A 98 10.51 8.05 -6.09
C HIS A 98 9.17 8.77 -6.25
N LYS A 99 8.71 8.92 -7.47
CA LYS A 99 7.46 9.61 -7.82
C LYS A 99 6.73 8.89 -8.94
N HIS A 100 5.46 9.23 -9.15
CA HIS A 100 4.58 8.63 -10.14
C HIS A 100 3.79 9.71 -10.91
N ASP A 101 4.44 10.77 -11.34
CA ASP A 101 3.80 11.94 -11.93
C ASP A 101 4.17 12.19 -13.39
N THR A 102 5.01 11.33 -13.98
CA THR A 102 5.46 11.47 -15.36
C THR A 102 5.31 10.17 -16.13
N ASP A 103 4.74 10.25 -17.34
CA ASP A 103 4.70 9.11 -18.25
C ASP A 103 6.05 8.94 -18.96
N ASN A 104 6.89 8.08 -18.43
CA ASN A 104 8.24 7.79 -18.92
C ASN A 104 8.60 6.31 -18.78
N MET A 105 7.70 5.45 -19.22
CA MET A 105 7.91 3.99 -19.14
C MET A 105 9.23 3.55 -19.81
N PRO A 106 9.96 2.58 -19.27
CA PRO A 106 9.66 1.80 -18.06
C PRO A 106 10.19 2.42 -16.74
N LYS A 107 10.67 3.65 -16.75
CA LYS A 107 11.31 4.30 -15.58
C LYS A 107 10.29 4.85 -14.60
N GLU A 108 9.19 5.39 -15.10
CA GLU A 108 8.14 6.02 -14.32
C GLU A 108 6.80 5.88 -15.05
N CYS A 109 5.71 5.69 -14.31
CA CYS A 109 4.34 5.74 -14.81
C CYS A 109 3.55 6.79 -14.03
N ILE A 110 2.51 7.34 -14.63
CA ILE A 110 1.56 8.20 -13.92
C ILE A 110 0.66 7.31 -13.07
N ALA A 111 0.63 7.58 -11.76
CA ALA A 111 -0.29 6.96 -10.83
C ALA A 111 -0.52 7.88 -9.62
N GLU A 112 -1.71 7.89 -9.10
CA GLU A 112 -1.97 8.39 -7.75
C GLU A 112 -1.72 7.26 -6.77
N GLU A 113 -1.14 7.56 -5.62
CA GLU A 113 -0.82 6.55 -4.62
C GLU A 113 -1.36 6.96 -3.26
N ILE A 114 -1.79 5.98 -2.49
CA ILE A 114 -2.32 6.16 -1.13
C ILE A 114 -1.67 5.14 -0.22
N TYR A 115 -1.21 5.58 0.96
CA TYR A 115 -0.74 4.70 2.03
C TYR A 115 -1.67 4.80 3.24
N TYR A 116 -2.20 3.67 3.69
CA TYR A 116 -2.95 3.54 4.94
C TYR A 116 -2.11 2.80 5.97
N PHE A 117 -1.87 3.44 7.13
CA PHE A 117 -0.90 3.00 8.12
C PHE A 117 -1.51 2.29 9.32
N LEU A 118 -0.84 1.22 9.76
CA LEU A 118 -1.05 0.55 11.05
C LEU A 118 0.28 0.32 11.76
N PHE A 119 0.23 0.31 13.07
CA PHE A 119 1.40 0.09 13.92
C PHE A 119 1.13 -0.95 15.00
N ASP A 120 2.17 -1.68 15.39
CA ASP A 120 2.16 -2.53 16.58
C ASP A 120 3.40 -2.23 17.44
N PRO A 121 3.19 -1.76 18.68
CA PRO A 121 1.92 -1.35 19.30
C PRO A 121 1.31 -0.07 18.69
N LYS A 122 -0.01 0.10 18.82
CA LYS A 122 -0.83 1.11 18.14
C LYS A 122 -0.46 2.58 18.40
N GLN A 123 0.31 2.88 19.45
CA GLN A 123 0.81 4.24 19.70
C GLN A 123 2.01 4.61 18.81
N GLY A 124 2.49 3.66 17.99
CA GLY A 124 3.54 3.89 17.02
C GLY A 124 3.17 4.95 15.98
N PHE A 125 4.18 5.41 15.29
CA PHE A 125 4.04 6.37 14.20
C PHE A 125 5.18 6.19 13.19
N ALA A 126 5.02 6.75 12.02
CA ALA A 126 6.07 6.89 11.00
C ALA A 126 6.21 8.36 10.60
N VAL A 127 7.28 8.69 9.90
CA VAL A 127 7.44 9.97 9.22
C VAL A 127 7.32 9.73 7.72
N GLN A 128 6.35 10.39 7.10
CA GLN A 128 6.14 10.36 5.67
C GLN A 128 6.60 11.69 5.07
N CYS A 129 7.56 11.65 4.14
CA CYS A 129 8.01 12.81 3.41
C CYS A 129 7.32 12.86 2.04
N LEU A 130 6.93 14.06 1.62
CA LEU A 130 6.42 14.37 0.30
C LEU A 130 7.02 15.70 -0.16
N TYR A 131 7.70 15.71 -1.31
CA TYR A 131 8.34 16.92 -1.81
C TYR A 131 8.47 16.94 -3.33
N THR A 132 8.58 18.12 -3.89
CA THR A 132 8.79 18.36 -5.32
C THR A 132 10.16 18.95 -5.60
N ALA A 133 10.67 18.76 -6.81
CA ALA A 133 11.99 19.28 -7.19
C ALA A 133 12.04 20.83 -7.19
N ASP A 134 10.91 21.48 -7.41
CA ASP A 134 10.79 22.93 -7.41
C ASP A 134 10.47 23.53 -6.02
N GLY A 135 10.29 22.67 -5.01
CA GLY A 135 9.97 23.05 -3.65
C GLY A 135 8.53 23.58 -3.45
N SER A 136 7.64 23.37 -4.41
CA SER A 136 6.22 23.73 -4.26
C SER A 136 5.50 22.89 -3.22
N ILE A 137 5.99 21.67 -2.97
CA ILE A 137 5.67 20.81 -1.83
C ILE A 137 6.98 20.48 -1.13
N ASP A 138 7.02 20.62 0.19
CA ASP A 138 8.15 20.22 1.06
C ASP A 138 7.59 19.90 2.45
N GLU A 139 7.02 18.70 2.58
CA GLU A 139 6.23 18.30 3.73
C GLU A 139 6.79 17.03 4.40
N ALA A 140 6.68 16.98 5.72
CA ALA A 140 6.97 15.80 6.52
C ALA A 140 5.85 15.58 7.54
N TYR A 141 5.10 14.49 7.36
CA TYR A 141 3.95 14.18 8.18
C TYR A 141 4.32 13.13 9.24
N ARG A 142 3.94 13.36 10.50
CA ARG A 142 3.91 12.30 11.49
C ARG A 142 2.60 11.52 11.34
N VAL A 143 2.67 10.35 10.72
CA VAL A 143 1.52 9.49 10.47
C VAL A 143 1.33 8.49 11.60
N LYS A 144 0.11 8.38 12.12
CA LYS A 144 -0.27 7.50 13.24
C LYS A 144 -1.08 6.30 12.78
N ASN A 145 -1.41 5.44 13.75
CA ASN A 145 -2.25 4.28 13.49
C ASN A 145 -3.65 4.68 13.00
N ASP A 146 -4.16 3.97 11.99
CA ASP A 146 -5.43 4.24 11.31
C ASP A 146 -5.47 5.58 10.54
N GLU A 147 -4.30 6.13 10.17
CA GLU A 147 -4.20 7.31 9.30
C GLU A 147 -3.79 6.92 7.88
N LEU A 148 -4.06 7.82 6.96
CA LEU A 148 -3.83 7.67 5.53
C LEU A 148 -3.09 8.89 5.00
N VAL A 149 -2.20 8.69 4.03
CA VAL A 149 -1.53 9.75 3.27
C VAL A 149 -1.75 9.51 1.79
N GLU A 150 -2.11 10.56 1.07
CA GLU A 150 -2.30 10.58 -0.37
C GLU A 150 -1.09 11.23 -1.05
N PHE A 151 -0.66 10.67 -2.18
CA PHE A 151 0.45 11.17 -2.99
C PHE A 151 -0.06 11.47 -4.40
N PRO A 152 -0.67 12.65 -4.62
CA PRO A 152 -1.16 13.01 -5.94
C PRO A 152 -0.02 13.24 -6.94
N TYR A 153 1.13 13.69 -6.46
CA TYR A 153 2.37 13.86 -7.22
C TYR A 153 3.55 14.18 -6.27
N GLY A 154 4.78 14.12 -6.79
CA GLY A 154 6.00 14.43 -6.05
C GLY A 154 6.71 13.21 -5.50
N TYR A 155 7.95 13.43 -5.08
CA TYR A 155 8.78 12.42 -4.45
C TYR A 155 8.28 12.10 -3.05
N HIS A 156 8.23 10.82 -2.73
CA HIS A 156 7.80 10.37 -1.41
C HIS A 156 8.70 9.25 -0.86
N THR A 157 8.76 9.18 0.46
CA THR A 157 9.47 8.14 1.23
C THR A 157 8.95 8.09 2.66
N THR A 158 9.00 6.93 3.27
CA THR A 158 8.54 6.68 4.64
C THR A 158 9.70 6.29 5.53
N VAL A 159 9.73 6.79 6.76
CA VAL A 159 10.68 6.38 7.80
C VAL A 159 9.92 5.72 8.95
N ALA A 160 10.19 4.44 9.18
CA ALA A 160 9.64 3.71 10.33
C ALA A 160 10.38 4.10 11.61
N THR A 161 9.63 4.44 12.67
CA THR A 161 10.24 4.77 13.96
C THR A 161 10.71 3.52 14.70
N PRO A 162 11.83 3.60 15.44
CA PRO A 162 12.29 2.48 16.26
C PRO A 162 11.28 2.06 17.33
N GLY A 163 11.21 0.76 17.61
CA GLY A 163 10.37 0.19 18.67
C GLY A 163 8.93 -0.11 18.23
N TYR A 164 8.59 0.07 16.95
CA TYR A 164 7.26 -0.20 16.41
C TYR A 164 7.34 -1.01 15.11
N GLN A 165 6.52 -2.03 14.98
CA GLN A 165 6.27 -2.63 13.68
C GLN A 165 5.43 -1.66 12.85
N THR A 166 5.91 -1.34 11.66
CA THR A 166 5.23 -0.44 10.74
C THR A 166 4.68 -1.22 9.56
N TYR A 167 3.40 -1.05 9.34
CA TYR A 167 2.67 -1.59 8.20
C TYR A 167 2.00 -0.45 7.45
N PHE A 168 1.99 -0.52 6.14
CA PHE A 168 1.05 0.25 5.33
C PHE A 168 0.51 -0.54 4.15
N LEU A 169 -0.79 -0.37 3.91
CA LEU A 169 -1.47 -0.77 2.69
C LEU A 169 -1.23 0.33 1.66
N TRP A 170 -0.74 -0.04 0.50
CA TRP A 170 -0.53 0.90 -0.60
C TRP A 170 -1.40 0.53 -1.81
N LEU A 171 -1.89 1.52 -2.49
CA LEU A 171 -2.68 1.38 -3.71
C LEU A 171 -2.43 2.57 -4.64
#